data_743a01301d1e63d4848678d24cc0147f
#
_entry.id   743a01301d1e63d4848678d24cc0147f
#
_cell.length_a   1.000
_cell.length_b   1.000
_cell.length_c   1.000
_cell.angle_alpha   90.00
_cell.angle_beta   90.00
_cell.angle_gamma   90.00
#
_symmetry.space_group_name_H-M   'P 1'
#
loop_
_entity.id
_entity.type
_entity.pdbx_description
1 polymer ?
#
loop_
_entity_poly.entity_id
_entity_poly.type
_entity_poly.pdbx_seq_one_letter_code
_entity_poly.pdbx_strand_id
1 'polypeptide(L)'
;MHSLTLRFLASHSAGLHVGTRINGGSVLHWVDEAGLACATGWAKGHCVTALISGARFERPVFAGDLIEVQARLAYTGKTSMGIAVEVYRTRLPGDTLEQVLQCACVYVAVDDANRPRNVDTWNPETPGDM
;
A
#
# COMPACT_ATOMS: atom_id res chain seq x y z
N MET A 1 0.89 1.83 14.41
CA MET A 1 -0.15 1.81 13.36
C MET A 1 -0.03 0.54 12.55
N HIS A 2 -1.08 -0.24 12.45
CA HIS A 2 -1.06 -1.47 11.69
C HIS A 2 -2.04 -1.48 10.51
N SER A 3 -2.70 -0.38 10.24
CA SER A 3 -3.45 -0.18 8.99
C SER A 3 -3.54 1.31 8.66
N LEU A 4 -3.69 1.59 7.37
CA LEU A 4 -3.96 2.94 6.90
C LEU A 4 -4.67 2.90 5.54
N THR A 5 -5.31 4.00 5.22
CA THR A 5 -5.97 4.16 3.93
C THR A 5 -5.57 5.51 3.34
N LEU A 6 -5.12 5.51 2.09
CA LEU A 6 -4.85 6.71 1.33
C LEU A 6 -5.98 6.92 0.32
N ARG A 7 -6.42 8.16 0.14
CA ARG A 7 -7.42 8.53 -0.86
C ARG A 7 -6.94 9.74 -1.62
N PHE A 8 -7.04 9.69 -2.94
CA PHE A 8 -6.63 10.81 -3.79
C PHE A 8 -7.22 10.67 -5.20
N LEU A 9 -7.20 11.77 -5.95
CA LEU A 9 -7.56 11.73 -7.36
C LEU A 9 -6.35 11.30 -8.17
N ALA A 10 -6.56 10.34 -9.07
CA ALA A 10 -5.49 9.89 -9.93
C ALA A 10 -5.04 11.03 -10.83
N SER A 11 -3.74 11.37 -10.76
CA SER A 11 -2.98 11.94 -11.84
C SER A 11 -2.96 13.41 -12.16
N HIS A 12 -3.62 14.26 -11.46
CA HIS A 12 -3.45 15.68 -11.76
C HIS A 12 -2.01 16.14 -11.55
N SER A 13 -1.30 15.53 -10.63
CA SER A 13 0.12 15.83 -10.37
C SER A 13 1.04 15.50 -11.54
N ALA A 14 0.64 14.59 -12.42
CA ALA A 14 1.40 14.21 -13.59
C ALA A 14 0.99 15.00 -14.85
N GLY A 15 0.07 15.93 -14.74
CA GLY A 15 -0.40 16.74 -15.87
C GLY A 15 -1.23 15.96 -16.90
N LEU A 16 -1.74 14.80 -16.52
CA LEU A 16 -2.51 13.97 -17.43
C LEU A 16 -3.95 14.49 -17.56
N HIS A 17 -4.50 14.38 -18.76
CA HIS A 17 -5.91 14.72 -18.99
C HIS A 17 -6.82 13.65 -18.39
N VAL A 18 -7.98 14.06 -17.90
CA VAL A 18 -9.02 13.14 -17.43
C VAL A 18 -9.32 12.11 -18.52
N GLY A 19 -9.38 10.85 -18.13
CA GLY A 19 -9.60 9.73 -19.04
C GLY A 19 -8.33 9.12 -19.62
N THR A 20 -7.16 9.71 -19.36
CA THR A 20 -5.89 9.11 -19.76
C THR A 20 -5.59 7.89 -18.87
N ARG A 21 -5.22 6.78 -19.50
CA ARG A 21 -4.90 5.57 -18.78
C ARG A 21 -3.64 5.75 -17.94
N ILE A 22 -3.73 5.38 -16.66
CA ILE A 22 -2.60 5.37 -15.75
C ILE A 22 -1.84 4.06 -15.93
N ASN A 23 -0.52 4.13 -16.04
CA ASN A 23 0.29 2.93 -16.22
C ASN A 23 0.38 2.13 -14.91
N GLY A 24 0.67 0.83 -15.05
CA GLY A 24 0.76 -0.07 -13.90
C GLY A 24 1.86 0.29 -12.91
N GLY A 25 2.96 0.87 -13.42
CA GLY A 25 4.05 1.30 -12.56
C GLY A 25 3.65 2.39 -11.59
N SER A 26 2.79 3.32 -12.03
CA SER A 26 2.26 4.36 -11.14
C SER A 26 1.38 3.75 -10.05
N VAL A 27 0.56 2.77 -10.40
CA VAL A 27 -0.30 2.09 -9.42
C VAL A 27 0.56 1.33 -8.40
N LEU A 28 1.59 0.64 -8.85
CA LEU A 28 2.53 -0.05 -7.94
C LEU A 28 3.27 0.93 -7.04
N HIS A 29 3.56 2.14 -7.52
CA HIS A 29 4.15 3.18 -6.68
C HIS A 29 3.20 3.56 -5.54
N TRP A 30 1.91 3.70 -5.81
CA TRP A 30 0.91 3.97 -4.77
C TRP A 30 0.85 2.83 -3.75
N VAL A 31 0.91 1.58 -4.22
CA VAL A 31 0.96 0.40 -3.36
C VAL A 31 2.17 0.49 -2.42
N ASP A 32 3.33 0.81 -2.98
CA ASP A 32 4.57 0.89 -2.20
C ASP A 32 4.52 2.03 -1.19
N GLU A 33 3.98 3.18 -1.57
CA GLU A 33 3.82 4.31 -0.65
C GLU A 33 2.95 3.94 0.56
N ALA A 34 1.79 3.32 0.31
CA ALA A 34 0.88 2.93 1.37
C ALA A 34 1.48 1.83 2.24
N GLY A 35 2.09 0.82 1.60
CA GLY A 35 2.72 -0.28 2.33
C GLY A 35 3.88 0.19 3.19
N LEU A 36 4.73 1.04 2.63
CA LEU A 36 5.88 1.59 3.35
C LEU A 36 5.43 2.44 4.54
N ALA A 37 4.41 3.27 4.35
CA ALA A 37 3.86 4.09 5.44
C ALA A 37 3.32 3.21 6.57
N CYS A 38 2.60 2.15 6.22
CA CYS A 38 2.07 1.20 7.20
C CYS A 38 3.20 0.50 7.96
N ALA A 39 4.21 0.01 7.24
CA ALA A 39 5.36 -0.66 7.85
C ALA A 39 6.16 0.28 8.74
N THR A 40 6.40 1.50 8.29
CA THR A 40 7.13 2.52 9.05
C THR A 40 6.40 2.87 10.35
N GLY A 41 5.06 2.94 10.27
CA GLY A 41 4.23 3.20 11.45
C GLY A 41 4.37 2.10 12.50
N TRP A 42 4.42 0.84 12.08
CA TRP A 42 4.62 -0.28 13.00
C TRP A 42 6.04 -0.33 13.54
N ALA A 43 7.03 -0.24 12.65
CA ALA A 43 8.45 -0.35 13.00
C ALA A 43 8.97 0.86 13.78
N LYS A 44 8.27 2.00 13.70
CA LYS A 44 8.66 3.27 14.32
C LYS A 44 10.04 3.73 13.83
N GLY A 45 10.28 3.59 12.54
CA GLY A 45 11.55 3.97 11.93
C GLY A 45 11.64 3.48 10.50
N HIS A 46 12.81 3.69 9.91
CA HIS A 46 13.03 3.41 8.49
C HIS A 46 12.82 1.94 8.15
N CYS A 47 12.19 1.74 7.00
CA CYS A 47 12.01 0.43 6.40
C CYS A 47 12.40 0.51 4.93
N VAL A 48 12.74 -0.65 4.36
CA VAL A 48 13.00 -0.80 2.94
C VAL A 48 12.05 -1.81 2.35
N THR A 49 11.67 -1.61 1.10
CA THR A 49 10.81 -2.54 0.36
C THR A 49 11.65 -3.75 -0.04
N ALA A 50 11.23 -4.93 0.39
CA ALA A 50 11.93 -6.16 0.04
C ALA A 50 11.20 -6.96 -1.04
N LEU A 51 9.87 -6.87 -1.09
CA LEU A 51 9.09 -7.69 -2.03
C LEU A 51 7.72 -7.07 -2.24
N ILE A 52 7.28 -7.08 -3.49
CA ILE A 52 5.88 -6.85 -3.87
C ILE A 52 5.50 -8.06 -4.71
N SER A 53 4.51 -8.82 -4.27
CA SER A 53 4.14 -10.05 -4.95
C SER A 53 2.63 -10.19 -5.13
N GLY A 54 2.24 -10.97 -6.13
CA GLY A 54 0.85 -11.27 -6.40
C GLY A 54 0.06 -10.10 -6.99
N ALA A 55 0.72 -9.05 -7.46
CA ALA A 55 0.04 -7.93 -8.07
C ALA A 55 -0.55 -8.35 -9.41
N ARG A 56 -1.88 -8.30 -9.49
CA ARG A 56 -2.61 -8.67 -10.69
C ARG A 56 -3.67 -7.62 -10.91
N PHE A 57 -3.61 -6.96 -12.06
CA PHE A 57 -4.54 -5.87 -12.37
C PHE A 57 -5.87 -6.45 -12.86
N GLU A 58 -6.91 -6.24 -12.06
CA GLU A 58 -8.26 -6.68 -12.40
C GLU A 58 -9.02 -5.63 -13.22
N ARG A 59 -8.67 -4.35 -13.03
CA ARG A 59 -9.31 -3.23 -13.70
C ARG A 59 -8.30 -2.13 -14.00
N PRO A 60 -8.46 -1.41 -15.11
CA PRO A 60 -7.60 -0.26 -15.41
C PRO A 60 -7.97 0.95 -14.53
N VAL A 61 -7.01 1.83 -14.34
CA VAL A 61 -7.18 3.12 -13.69
C VAL A 61 -6.99 4.21 -14.71
N PHE A 62 -7.84 5.23 -14.64
CA PHE A 62 -7.76 6.38 -15.54
C PHE A 62 -7.62 7.66 -14.73
N ALA A 63 -6.98 8.64 -15.34
CA ALA A 63 -6.88 9.99 -14.77
C ALA A 63 -8.27 10.53 -14.46
N GLY A 64 -8.45 11.06 -13.25
CA GLY A 64 -9.76 11.52 -12.76
C GLY A 64 -10.48 10.51 -11.90
N ASP A 65 -10.04 9.27 -11.87
CA ASP A 65 -10.61 8.29 -10.93
C ASP A 65 -10.22 8.66 -9.50
N LEU A 66 -11.15 8.45 -8.57
CA LEU A 66 -10.85 8.54 -7.14
C LEU A 66 -10.25 7.21 -6.70
N ILE A 67 -9.07 7.27 -6.12
CA ILE A 67 -8.29 6.10 -5.74
C ILE A 67 -8.31 5.94 -4.23
N GLU A 68 -8.48 4.70 -3.79
CA GLU A 68 -8.35 4.33 -2.40
C GLU A 68 -7.35 3.19 -2.29
N VAL A 69 -6.31 3.38 -1.49
CA VAL A 69 -5.28 2.37 -1.25
C VAL A 69 -5.33 2.00 0.23
N GLN A 70 -5.64 0.75 0.51
CA GLN A 70 -5.74 0.23 1.86
C GLN A 70 -4.53 -0.66 2.13
N ALA A 71 -3.81 -0.37 3.20
CA ALA A 71 -2.66 -1.17 3.63
C ALA A 71 -2.90 -1.62 5.07
N ARG A 72 -2.65 -2.89 5.35
CA ARG A 72 -2.77 -3.43 6.70
C ARG A 72 -1.66 -4.42 6.98
N LEU A 73 -1.20 -4.42 8.22
CA LEU A 73 -0.22 -5.38 8.71
C LEU A 73 -0.87 -6.76 8.71
N ALA A 74 -0.24 -7.73 8.07
CA ALA A 74 -0.74 -9.09 7.96
C ALA A 74 0.05 -10.06 8.84
N TYR A 75 1.35 -9.84 8.97
CA TYR A 75 2.21 -10.64 9.85
C TYR A 75 3.51 -9.90 10.12
N THR A 76 4.25 -10.35 11.14
CA THR A 76 5.60 -9.87 11.42
C THR A 76 6.56 -11.04 11.45
N GLY A 77 7.76 -10.84 10.90
CA GLY A 77 8.92 -11.66 11.13
C GLY A 77 9.81 -11.01 12.18
N LYS A 78 11.03 -11.47 12.29
CA LYS A 78 11.97 -10.90 13.27
C LYS A 78 12.35 -9.47 12.94
N THR A 79 12.60 -9.19 11.67
CA THR A 79 13.00 -7.86 11.16
C THR A 79 12.09 -7.35 10.07
N SER A 80 11.04 -8.09 9.73
CA SER A 80 10.19 -7.83 8.57
C SER A 80 8.73 -7.70 8.94
N MET A 81 7.98 -7.08 8.04
CA MET A 81 6.54 -6.93 8.14
C MET A 81 5.92 -7.30 6.80
N GLY A 82 4.91 -8.16 6.86
CA GLY A 82 4.07 -8.46 5.70
C GLY A 82 2.86 -7.54 5.72
N ILE A 83 2.67 -6.82 4.63
CA ILE A 83 1.59 -5.84 4.48
C ILE A 83 0.69 -6.28 3.33
N ALA A 84 -0.60 -6.44 3.61
CA ALA A 84 -1.60 -6.67 2.57
C ALA A 84 -2.06 -5.32 2.05
N VAL A 85 -2.03 -5.14 0.73
CA VAL A 85 -2.42 -3.87 0.10
C VAL A 85 -3.50 -4.14 -0.93
N GLU A 86 -4.56 -3.34 -0.89
CA GLU A 86 -5.65 -3.37 -1.85
C GLU A 86 -5.83 -1.99 -2.44
N VAL A 87 -6.01 -1.91 -3.76
CA VAL A 87 -6.26 -0.67 -4.48
C VAL A 87 -7.65 -0.73 -5.08
N TYR A 88 -8.41 0.33 -4.84
CA TYR A 88 -9.76 0.51 -5.35
C TYR A 88 -9.85 1.80 -6.15
N ARG A 89 -10.76 1.83 -7.10
CA ARG A 89 -11.09 3.04 -7.85
C ARG A 89 -12.58 3.32 -7.76
N THR A 90 -12.94 4.59 -7.84
CA THR A 90 -14.30 5.04 -8.08
C THR A 90 -14.28 5.93 -9.32
N ARG A 91 -14.99 5.54 -10.37
CA ARG A 91 -15.10 6.34 -11.57
C ARG A 91 -16.12 7.45 -11.35
N LEU A 92 -15.61 8.68 -11.15
CA LEU A 92 -16.48 9.83 -10.92
C LEU A 92 -17.23 10.21 -12.19
N PRO A 93 -18.48 10.70 -12.10
CA PRO A 93 -19.21 11.06 -10.88
C PRO A 93 -19.91 9.91 -10.15
N GLY A 94 -19.69 8.67 -10.58
CA GLY A 94 -20.25 7.50 -9.89
C GLY A 94 -19.66 7.34 -8.50
N ASP A 95 -20.21 6.40 -7.72
CA ASP A 95 -19.82 6.16 -6.36
C ASP A 95 -19.48 4.69 -6.05
N THR A 96 -19.40 3.86 -7.08
CA THR A 96 -19.09 2.45 -6.91
C THR A 96 -17.59 2.24 -6.73
N LEU A 97 -17.22 1.62 -5.61
CA LEU A 97 -15.85 1.25 -5.31
C LEU A 97 -15.53 -0.09 -5.97
N GLU A 98 -14.56 -0.10 -6.86
CA GLU A 98 -14.17 -1.30 -7.61
C GLU A 98 -12.71 -1.63 -7.37
N GLN A 99 -12.42 -2.91 -7.07
CA GLN A 99 -11.05 -3.32 -6.83
C GLN A 99 -10.22 -3.30 -8.11
N VAL A 100 -9.06 -2.66 -8.06
CA VAL A 100 -8.08 -2.59 -9.14
C VAL A 100 -7.09 -3.73 -9.02
N LEU A 101 -6.54 -3.91 -7.82
CA LEU A 101 -5.63 -5.01 -7.52
C LEU A 101 -5.54 -5.26 -6.03
N GLN A 102 -4.99 -6.41 -5.67
CA GLN A 102 -4.53 -6.71 -4.33
C GLN A 102 -3.18 -7.38 -4.43
N CYS A 103 -2.34 -7.18 -3.44
CA CYS A 103 -1.01 -7.77 -3.42
C CYS A 103 -0.49 -7.89 -2.00
N ALA A 104 0.63 -8.60 -1.86
CA ALA A 104 1.33 -8.74 -0.60
C ALA A 104 2.71 -8.11 -0.72
N CYS A 105 3.05 -7.27 0.24
CA CYS A 105 4.33 -6.58 0.28
C CYS A 105 5.09 -6.99 1.54
N VAL A 106 6.41 -7.07 1.43
CA VAL A 106 7.28 -7.31 2.57
C VAL A 106 8.24 -6.14 2.70
N TYR A 107 8.31 -5.60 3.91
CA TYR A 107 9.22 -4.51 4.26
C TYR A 107 10.14 -4.98 5.38
N VAL A 108 11.38 -4.52 5.35
CA VAL A 108 12.38 -4.84 6.38
C VAL A 108 12.74 -3.56 7.11
N ALA A 109 12.64 -3.58 8.43
CA ALA A 109 13.08 -2.47 9.26
C ALA A 109 14.61 -2.42 9.26
N VAL A 110 15.15 -1.21 9.13
CA VAL A 110 16.60 -1.01 9.09
C VAL A 110 17.03 0.07 10.05
N ASP A 111 18.28 -0.03 10.49
CA ASP A 111 18.94 0.98 11.34
C ASP A 111 19.58 2.07 10.45
N ASP A 112 20.27 3.02 11.10
CA ASP A 112 20.90 4.14 10.41
C ASP A 112 22.03 3.69 9.47
N ALA A 113 22.54 2.48 9.64
CA ALA A 113 23.56 1.88 8.77
C ALA A 113 22.94 0.97 7.69
N ASN A 114 21.61 1.03 7.52
CA ASN A 114 20.85 0.19 6.59
C ASN A 114 20.94 -1.31 6.88
N ARG A 115 21.16 -1.67 8.12
CA ARG A 115 21.16 -3.08 8.55
C ARG A 115 19.80 -3.44 9.13
N PRO A 116 19.33 -4.68 8.92
CA PRO A 116 18.07 -5.13 9.51
C PRO A 116 18.06 -4.96 11.03
N ARG A 117 16.95 -4.50 11.57
CA ARG A 117 16.72 -4.42 13.01
C ARG A 117 15.43 -5.11 13.39
N ASN A 118 15.35 -5.55 14.64
CA ASN A 118 14.17 -6.26 15.11
C ASN A 118 12.97 -5.34 15.22
N VAL A 119 11.80 -5.91 14.96
CA VAL A 119 10.51 -5.22 15.13
C VAL A 119 9.70 -5.95 16.21
N ASP A 120 8.73 -5.24 16.78
CA ASP A 120 7.80 -5.84 17.71
C ASP A 120 6.94 -6.87 16.98
N THR A 121 6.60 -7.93 17.67
CA THR A 121 5.73 -8.96 17.13
C THR A 121 4.29 -8.48 17.20
N TRP A 122 3.58 -8.57 16.09
CA TRP A 122 2.15 -8.34 16.04
C TRP A 122 1.42 -9.66 16.28
N ASN A 123 0.42 -9.61 17.17
CA ASN A 123 -0.41 -10.75 17.47
C ASN A 123 -1.84 -10.48 17.03
N PRO A 124 -2.30 -11.11 15.94
CA PRO A 124 -3.66 -10.87 15.42
C PRO A 124 -4.77 -11.36 16.33
N GLU A 125 -4.46 -12.19 17.34
CA GLU A 125 -5.45 -12.68 18.29
C GLU A 125 -5.64 -11.73 19.47
N THR A 126 -4.83 -10.69 19.56
CA THR A 126 -4.98 -9.69 20.61
C THR A 126 -6.23 -8.86 20.35
N PRO A 127 -7.15 -8.76 21.34
CA PRO A 127 -8.34 -7.92 21.17
C PRO A 127 -7.95 -6.48 20.80
N GLY A 128 -8.61 -5.93 19.78
CA GLY A 128 -8.33 -4.59 19.28
C GLY A 128 -7.44 -4.55 18.04
N ASP A 129 -6.79 -5.64 17.69
CA ASP A 129 -5.97 -5.75 16.49
C ASP A 129 -6.76 -6.26 15.28
N MET A 130 -7.99 -6.63 15.51
CA MET A 130 -8.86 -7.24 14.52
C MET A 130 -9.79 -6.22 13.87
#